data_98375a16a1ea62759cda5dc2653ae6dc
#
_entry.id   98375a16a1ea62759cda5dc2653ae6dc
#
_cell.length_a   1.000
_cell.length_b   1.000
_cell.length_c   1.000
_cell.angle_alpha   90.00
_cell.angle_beta   90.00
_cell.angle_gamma   90.00
#
_symmetry.space_group_name_H-M   'P 1'
#
loop_
_entity.id
_entity.type
_entity.pdbx_description
1 polymer ?
#
loop_
_entity_poly.entity_id
_entity_poly.type
_entity_poly.pdbx_seq_one_letter_code
_entity_poly.pdbx_strand_id
1 'polypeptide(L)'
;MYLIITRTFPPEVGGMQNLMWGLARSLSKIDMVKVFADYHEDHKKFDDKVSFTIERVSGVKLLRKYRKSLLINEYLNENKNVNCIIADHWKSLELIKSPKKKICLIHSKEINHPKGSRLNKKALEVLNNVDHVVATVSYTHLTLPTKA
;
A
#
# COMPACT_ATOMS: atom_id res chain seq x y z
N MET A 1 -5.13 12.98 -8.04
CA MET A 1 -4.38 11.75 -8.36
C MET A 1 -4.26 10.87 -7.12
N TYR A 2 -4.46 9.57 -7.28
CA TYR A 2 -4.26 8.57 -6.21
C TYR A 2 -2.95 7.81 -6.41
N LEU A 3 -2.23 7.56 -5.32
CA LEU A 3 -1.04 6.73 -5.29
C LEU A 3 -1.34 5.44 -4.52
N ILE A 4 -1.16 4.29 -5.13
CA ILE A 4 -1.38 2.99 -4.52
C ILE A 4 -0.03 2.32 -4.30
N ILE A 5 0.21 1.86 -3.08
CA ILE A 5 1.43 1.14 -2.70
C ILE A 5 1.03 -0.27 -2.28
N THR A 6 1.50 -1.26 -3.01
CA THR A 6 1.19 -2.66 -2.72
C THR A 6 2.42 -3.55 -2.88
N ARG A 7 2.44 -4.66 -2.18
CA ARG A 7 3.46 -5.69 -2.36
C ARG A 7 3.06 -6.67 -3.44
N THR A 8 1.78 -7.01 -3.47
CA THR A 8 1.23 -8.03 -4.38
C THR A 8 0.17 -7.40 -5.28
N PHE A 9 0.32 -7.63 -6.58
CA PHE A 9 -0.57 -7.08 -7.60
C PHE A 9 -0.66 -8.06 -8.78
N PRO A 10 -1.75 -8.10 -9.56
CA PRO A 10 -1.80 -8.96 -10.74
C PRO A 10 -0.58 -8.74 -11.66
N PRO A 11 -0.14 -9.77 -12.37
CA PRO A 11 -0.83 -11.03 -12.70
C PRO A 11 -0.80 -12.10 -11.60
N GLU A 12 -0.12 -11.86 -10.49
CA GLU A 12 -0.19 -12.75 -9.34
C GLU A 12 -1.65 -12.91 -8.88
N VAL A 13 -2.08 -14.15 -8.61
CA VAL A 13 -3.48 -14.46 -8.29
C VAL A 13 -3.66 -14.57 -6.77
N GLY A 14 -4.66 -13.88 -6.26
CA GLY A 14 -5.03 -13.94 -4.84
C GLY A 14 -6.05 -12.87 -4.46
N GLY A 15 -6.62 -13.00 -3.27
CA GLY A 15 -7.65 -12.06 -2.78
C GLY A 15 -7.13 -10.63 -2.65
N MET A 16 -5.92 -10.45 -2.14
CA MET A 16 -5.28 -9.16 -1.99
C MET A 16 -5.00 -8.50 -3.34
N GLN A 17 -4.44 -9.26 -4.28
CA GLN A 17 -4.14 -8.82 -5.62
C GLN A 17 -5.41 -8.31 -6.33
N ASN A 18 -6.49 -9.10 -6.24
CA ASN A 18 -7.78 -8.74 -6.81
C ASN A 18 -8.38 -7.51 -6.14
N LEU A 19 -8.26 -7.38 -4.82
CA LEU A 19 -8.73 -6.20 -4.10
C LEU A 19 -7.99 -4.94 -4.53
N MET A 20 -6.66 -4.98 -4.56
CA MET A 20 -5.85 -3.82 -4.93
C MET A 20 -6.03 -3.43 -6.39
N TRP A 21 -6.19 -4.42 -7.28
CA TRP A 21 -6.52 -4.17 -8.68
C TRP A 21 -7.92 -3.56 -8.85
N GLY A 22 -8.93 -4.13 -8.18
CA GLY A 22 -10.30 -3.61 -8.21
C GLY A 22 -10.36 -2.16 -7.72
N LEU A 23 -9.62 -1.84 -6.65
CA LEU A 23 -9.49 -0.50 -6.12
C LEU A 23 -8.84 0.44 -7.12
N ALA A 24 -7.69 0.07 -7.70
CA ALA A 24 -6.99 0.87 -8.71
C ALA A 24 -7.87 1.13 -9.93
N ARG A 25 -8.55 0.10 -10.43
CA ARG A 25 -9.49 0.18 -11.55
C ARG A 25 -10.69 1.10 -11.26
N SER A 26 -11.23 1.04 -10.04
CA SER A 26 -12.37 1.89 -9.67
C SER A 26 -11.95 3.35 -9.52
N LEU A 27 -10.82 3.61 -8.89
CA LEU A 27 -10.28 4.96 -8.73
C LEU A 27 -9.83 5.57 -10.06
N SER A 28 -9.33 4.77 -11.01
CA SER A 28 -8.92 5.26 -12.33
C SER A 28 -10.07 5.79 -13.20
N LYS A 29 -11.31 5.49 -12.82
CA LYS A 29 -12.50 6.07 -13.45
C LYS A 29 -12.81 7.48 -12.92
N ILE A 30 -12.24 7.86 -11.79
CA ILE A 30 -12.51 9.13 -11.11
C ILE A 30 -11.36 10.11 -11.30
N ASP A 31 -10.12 9.62 -11.19
CA ASP A 31 -8.91 10.44 -11.27
C ASP A 31 -7.71 9.59 -11.70
N MET A 32 -6.59 10.22 -11.98
CA MET A 32 -5.35 9.52 -12.30
C MET A 32 -4.90 8.62 -11.13
N VAL A 33 -4.40 7.43 -11.48
CA VAL A 33 -3.88 6.46 -10.54
C VAL A 33 -2.46 6.04 -10.94
N LYS A 34 -1.56 6.03 -9.96
CA LYS A 34 -0.23 5.44 -10.05
C LYS A 34 -0.14 4.31 -9.03
N VAL A 35 0.31 3.14 -9.45
CA VAL A 35 0.53 1.97 -8.59
C VAL A 35 2.02 1.69 -8.50
N PHE A 36 2.55 1.54 -7.29
CA PHE A 36 3.86 0.94 -7.02
C PHE A 36 3.66 -0.47 -6.49
N ALA A 37 4.11 -1.46 -7.24
CA ALA A 37 3.98 -2.87 -6.90
C ALA A 37 5.33 -3.58 -6.97
N ASP A 38 5.44 -4.73 -6.32
CA ASP A 38 6.62 -5.57 -6.47
C ASP A 38 6.66 -6.18 -7.88
N TYR A 39 7.88 -6.43 -8.36
CA TYR A 39 8.11 -7.04 -9.66
C TYR A 39 7.54 -8.46 -9.71
N HIS A 40 6.95 -8.80 -10.85
CA HIS A 40 6.51 -10.14 -11.23
C HIS A 40 6.95 -10.40 -12.69
N GLU A 41 7.44 -11.59 -12.99
CA GLU A 41 8.01 -11.88 -14.32
C GLU A 41 7.02 -11.71 -15.47
N ASP A 42 5.76 -12.06 -15.26
CA ASP A 42 4.69 -11.97 -16.28
C ASP A 42 3.94 -10.63 -16.27
N HIS A 43 4.47 -9.60 -15.59
CA HIS A 43 3.74 -8.34 -15.39
C HIS A 43 3.38 -7.62 -16.69
N LYS A 44 4.23 -7.66 -17.73
CA LYS A 44 4.04 -6.87 -18.96
C LYS A 44 2.69 -7.10 -19.62
N LYS A 45 2.28 -8.36 -19.80
CA LYS A 45 1.01 -8.70 -20.42
C LYS A 45 -0.22 -8.15 -19.68
N PHE A 46 -0.08 -7.96 -18.37
CA PHE A 46 -1.12 -7.37 -17.54
C PHE A 46 -1.03 -5.85 -17.56
N ASP A 47 0.15 -5.30 -17.34
CA ASP A 47 0.39 -3.85 -17.22
C ASP A 47 0.01 -3.11 -18.51
N ASP A 48 0.23 -3.72 -19.69
CA ASP A 48 -0.13 -3.16 -21.00
C ASP A 48 -1.66 -3.05 -21.25
N LYS A 49 -2.48 -3.71 -20.44
CA LYS A 49 -3.95 -3.76 -20.59
C LYS A 49 -4.70 -2.82 -19.66
N VAL A 50 -4.04 -2.21 -18.70
CA VAL A 50 -4.70 -1.32 -17.74
C VAL A 50 -4.61 0.14 -18.15
N SER A 51 -5.56 0.93 -17.68
CA SER A 51 -5.66 2.36 -18.03
C SER A 51 -4.88 3.28 -17.08
N PHE A 52 -4.18 2.74 -16.11
CA PHE A 52 -3.39 3.49 -15.13
C PHE A 52 -1.93 3.03 -15.13
N THR A 53 -1.06 3.85 -14.57
CA THR A 53 0.38 3.58 -14.57
C THR A 53 0.77 2.63 -13.44
N ILE A 54 1.54 1.59 -13.76
CA ILE A 54 2.11 0.67 -12.78
C ILE A 54 3.64 0.75 -12.86
N GLU A 55 4.26 0.95 -11.71
CA GLU A 55 5.70 0.86 -11.56
C GLU A 55 6.07 -0.37 -10.74
N ARG A 56 6.81 -1.28 -11.36
CA ARG A 56 7.24 -2.53 -10.77
C ARG A 56 8.64 -2.41 -10.18
N VAL A 57 8.75 -2.63 -8.89
CA VAL A 57 10.02 -2.55 -8.17
C VAL A 57 10.65 -3.93 -8.04
N SER A 58 11.78 -4.13 -8.70
CA SER A 58 12.58 -5.36 -8.67
C SER A 58 13.68 -5.30 -7.61
N GLY A 59 14.46 -6.36 -7.53
CA GLY A 59 15.66 -6.46 -6.69
C GLY A 59 15.52 -7.48 -5.55
N VAL A 60 16.59 -7.60 -4.76
CA VAL A 60 16.68 -8.54 -3.64
C VAL A 60 15.53 -8.30 -2.65
N LYS A 61 14.81 -9.37 -2.31
CA LYS A 61 13.59 -9.32 -1.50
C LYS A 61 13.75 -8.53 -0.19
N LEU A 62 14.88 -8.68 0.50
CA LEU A 62 15.16 -7.98 1.76
C LEU A 62 15.34 -6.46 1.59
N LEU A 63 15.85 -6.02 0.45
CA LEU A 63 16.12 -4.61 0.15
C LEU A 63 14.98 -3.93 -0.63
N ARG A 64 14.07 -4.71 -1.18
CA ARG A 64 12.98 -4.22 -2.05
C ARG A 64 12.10 -3.17 -1.37
N LYS A 65 11.80 -3.36 -0.09
CA LYS A 65 11.06 -2.39 0.72
C LYS A 65 11.73 -1.02 0.73
N TYR A 66 13.03 -0.98 1.01
CA TYR A 66 13.81 0.27 1.07
C TYR A 66 13.89 0.92 -0.29
N ARG A 67 14.22 0.15 -1.33
CA ARG A 67 14.26 0.64 -2.71
C ARG A 67 12.92 1.22 -3.16
N LYS A 68 11.82 0.51 -2.90
CA LYS A 68 10.47 0.96 -3.23
C LYS A 68 10.14 2.26 -2.51
N SER A 69 10.45 2.35 -1.23
CA SER A 69 10.20 3.57 -0.44
C SER A 69 11.01 4.78 -0.94
N LEU A 70 12.24 4.58 -1.37
CA LEU A 70 13.04 5.65 -1.98
C LEU A 70 12.39 6.18 -3.26
N LEU A 71 12.03 5.28 -4.19
CA LEU A 71 11.37 5.65 -5.44
C LEU A 71 10.04 6.37 -5.20
N ILE A 72 9.26 5.91 -4.23
CA ILE A 72 7.98 6.53 -3.89
C ILE A 72 8.18 7.92 -3.28
N ASN A 73 9.14 8.08 -2.36
CA ASN A 73 9.41 9.38 -1.75
C ASN A 73 9.93 10.39 -2.79
N GLU A 74 10.79 9.97 -3.72
CA GLU A 74 11.24 10.77 -4.85
C GLU A 74 10.05 11.18 -5.73
N TYR A 75 9.22 10.23 -6.12
CA TYR A 75 8.01 10.48 -6.90
C TYR A 75 7.07 11.48 -6.21
N LEU A 76 6.86 11.36 -4.90
CA LEU A 76 6.01 12.26 -4.11
C LEU A 76 6.61 13.68 -3.98
N ASN A 77 7.93 13.81 -4.01
CA ASN A 77 8.60 15.11 -4.01
C ASN A 77 8.41 15.85 -5.34
N GLU A 78 8.44 15.12 -6.45
CA GLU A 78 8.28 15.66 -7.79
C GLU A 78 6.82 15.91 -8.18
N ASN A 79 5.90 15.06 -7.70
CA ASN A 79 4.49 15.06 -8.08
C ASN A 79 3.59 15.58 -6.95
N LYS A 80 3.39 16.89 -6.94
CA LYS A 80 2.59 17.58 -5.90
C LYS A 80 1.07 17.34 -6.03
N ASN A 81 0.61 16.85 -7.17
CA ASN A 81 -0.80 16.55 -7.48
C ASN A 81 -1.32 15.24 -6.87
N VAL A 82 -0.48 14.50 -6.13
CA VAL A 82 -0.95 13.34 -5.36
C VAL A 82 -1.81 13.83 -4.19
N ASN A 83 -3.07 13.42 -4.16
CA ASN A 83 -4.05 13.81 -3.15
C ASN A 83 -4.11 12.81 -2.01
N CYS A 84 -3.97 11.51 -2.32
CA CYS A 84 -4.11 10.45 -1.35
C CYS A 84 -3.18 9.27 -1.68
N ILE A 85 -2.59 8.69 -0.65
CA ILE A 85 -1.77 7.49 -0.69
C ILE A 85 -2.58 6.35 -0.06
N ILE A 86 -2.71 5.24 -0.77
CA ILE A 86 -3.44 4.06 -0.29
C ILE A 86 -2.48 2.88 -0.28
N ALA A 87 -2.35 2.20 0.84
CA ALA A 87 -1.46 1.07 1.00
C ALA A 87 -2.19 -0.20 1.44
N ASP A 88 -1.73 -1.33 0.92
CA ASP A 88 -2.24 -2.66 1.26
C ASP A 88 -1.82 -3.15 2.64
N HIS A 89 -0.83 -2.50 3.25
CA HIS A 89 -0.22 -2.98 4.47
C HIS A 89 0.52 -1.84 5.19
N TRP A 90 0.54 -1.84 6.53
CA TRP A 90 1.25 -0.81 7.31
C TRP A 90 2.75 -0.74 7.02
N LYS A 91 3.40 -1.89 6.71
CA LYS A 91 4.83 -1.93 6.32
C LYS A 91 5.11 -1.19 5.01
N SER A 92 4.13 -1.05 4.14
CA SER A 92 4.25 -0.30 2.89
C SER A 92 4.31 1.21 3.13
N LEU A 93 3.84 1.68 4.29
CA LEU A 93 3.86 3.10 4.69
C LEU A 93 4.99 3.46 5.66
N GLU A 94 5.65 2.47 6.26
CA GLU A 94 6.63 2.69 7.35
C GLU A 94 7.74 3.68 7.00
N LEU A 95 8.18 3.72 5.75
CA LEU A 95 9.27 4.57 5.27
C LEU A 95 8.79 5.68 4.32
N ILE A 96 7.49 5.90 4.21
CA ILE A 96 6.93 6.94 3.35
C ILE A 96 6.88 8.26 4.08
N LYS A 97 7.71 9.20 3.65
CA LYS A 97 7.85 10.55 4.21
C LYS A 97 7.03 11.53 3.39
N SER A 98 5.74 11.67 3.69
CA SER A 98 4.88 12.61 2.98
C SER A 98 3.77 13.12 3.90
N PRO A 99 3.41 14.41 3.81
CA PRO A 99 2.28 14.96 4.52
C PRO A 99 0.94 14.68 3.84
N LYS A 100 0.96 14.00 2.70
CA LYS A 100 -0.26 13.65 1.96
C LYS A 100 -1.14 12.70 2.75
N LYS A 101 -2.45 12.81 2.54
CA LYS A 101 -3.44 11.93 3.16
C LYS A 101 -3.11 10.46 2.91
N LYS A 102 -3.16 9.64 3.95
CA LYS A 102 -2.81 8.22 3.91
C LYS A 102 -3.97 7.35 4.37
N ILE A 103 -4.25 6.32 3.61
CA ILE A 103 -5.20 5.26 3.95
C ILE A 103 -4.44 3.93 3.99
N CYS A 104 -4.55 3.22 5.10
CA CYS A 104 -3.94 1.90 5.26
C CYS A 104 -5.02 0.82 5.30
N LEU A 105 -4.94 -0.16 4.42
CA LEU A 105 -5.78 -1.35 4.48
C LEU A 105 -5.16 -2.36 5.45
N ILE A 106 -5.97 -3.03 6.24
CA ILE A 106 -5.56 -4.12 7.12
C ILE A 106 -6.41 -5.35 6.87
N HIS A 107 -5.78 -6.52 6.83
CA HIS A 107 -6.41 -7.74 6.36
C HIS A 107 -6.51 -8.84 7.41
N SER A 108 -5.83 -8.81 8.50
CA SER A 108 -5.99 -9.65 9.69
C SER A 108 -4.70 -9.94 10.46
N LYS A 109 -3.87 -10.84 9.93
CA LYS A 109 -2.71 -11.39 10.66
C LYS A 109 -1.56 -10.39 10.83
N GLU A 110 -1.46 -9.43 9.94
CA GLU A 110 -0.36 -8.46 9.90
C GLU A 110 -0.39 -7.45 11.06
N ILE A 111 -1.49 -7.33 11.77
CA ILE A 111 -1.60 -6.50 12.97
C ILE A 111 -1.65 -7.31 14.28
N ASN A 112 -1.82 -8.64 14.17
CA ASN A 112 -1.86 -9.57 15.31
C ASN A 112 -0.45 -9.92 15.81
N HIS A 113 0.36 -8.90 16.09
CA HIS A 113 1.63 -9.09 16.75
C HIS A 113 1.42 -9.14 18.27
N PRO A 114 2.21 -9.94 19.01
CA PRO A 114 2.15 -9.96 20.47
C PRO A 114 2.22 -8.53 21.03
N LYS A 115 1.29 -8.19 21.94
CA LYS A 115 1.20 -6.87 22.55
C LYS A 115 2.56 -6.46 23.16
N GLY A 116 3.02 -5.26 22.81
CA GLY A 116 4.30 -4.73 23.28
C GLY A 116 5.54 -5.24 22.53
N SER A 117 5.40 -6.17 21.58
CA SER A 117 6.51 -6.60 20.73
C SER A 117 7.00 -5.45 19.84
N ARG A 118 8.24 -5.57 19.33
CA ARG A 118 8.82 -4.57 18.41
C ARG A 118 7.94 -4.34 17.18
N LEU A 119 7.37 -5.41 16.59
CA LEU A 119 6.49 -5.31 15.44
C LEU A 119 5.15 -4.66 15.80
N ASN A 120 4.59 -4.98 16.96
CA ASN A 120 3.37 -4.34 17.46
C ASN A 120 3.57 -2.83 17.63
N LYS A 121 4.64 -2.40 18.28
CA LYS A 121 4.97 -0.98 18.47
C LYS A 121 5.13 -0.25 17.14
N LYS A 122 5.85 -0.84 16.18
CA LYS A 122 6.03 -0.26 14.84
C LYS A 122 4.71 -0.17 14.06
N ALA A 123 3.88 -1.21 14.10
CA ALA A 123 2.59 -1.19 13.44
C ALA A 123 1.69 -0.09 14.02
N LEU A 124 1.64 0.04 15.34
CA LEU A 124 0.89 1.10 16.02
C LEU A 124 1.40 2.49 15.66
N GLU A 125 2.72 2.69 15.63
CA GLU A 125 3.34 3.96 15.24
C GLU A 125 2.90 4.36 13.82
N VAL A 126 2.98 3.44 12.85
CA VAL A 126 2.57 3.71 11.48
C VAL A 126 1.07 3.99 11.39
N LEU A 127 0.24 3.14 12.02
CA LEU A 127 -1.22 3.27 11.96
C LEU A 127 -1.74 4.54 12.66
N ASN A 128 -1.05 5.02 13.69
CA ASN A 128 -1.38 6.29 14.34
C ASN A 128 -1.06 7.51 13.46
N ASN A 129 -0.18 7.37 12.47
CA ASN A 129 0.23 8.42 11.54
C ASN A 129 -0.48 8.36 10.18
N VAL A 130 -1.50 7.51 10.02
CA VAL A 130 -2.36 7.51 8.83
C VAL A 130 -3.70 8.19 9.13
N ASP A 131 -4.34 8.73 8.11
CA ASP A 131 -5.63 9.43 8.28
C ASP A 131 -6.78 8.44 8.47
N HIS A 132 -6.74 7.31 7.75
CA HIS A 132 -7.75 6.27 7.85
C HIS A 132 -7.13 4.88 7.84
N VAL A 133 -7.67 4.01 8.68
CA VAL A 133 -7.40 2.57 8.68
C VAL A 133 -8.68 1.86 8.26
N VAL A 134 -8.58 1.03 7.23
CA VAL A 134 -9.74 0.30 6.68
C VAL A 134 -9.51 -1.20 6.86
N ALA A 135 -10.34 -1.84 7.66
CA ALA A 135 -10.37 -3.29 7.80
C ALA A 135 -11.13 -3.90 6.63
N THR A 136 -10.49 -4.81 5.90
CA THR A 136 -11.09 -5.47 4.73
C THR A 136 -11.87 -6.74 5.09
N VAL A 137 -11.76 -7.18 6.35
CA VAL A 137 -12.48 -8.32 6.91
C VAL A 137 -13.05 -7.97 8.28
N SER A 138 -14.23 -8.48 8.58
CA SER A 138 -14.83 -8.32 9.89
C SER A 138 -14.22 -9.33 10.87
N TYR A 139 -13.30 -8.86 11.72
CA TYR A 139 -12.79 -9.64 12.85
C TYR A 139 -13.41 -9.13 14.13
N THR A 140 -14.14 -9.99 14.83
CA THR A 140 -14.81 -9.69 16.11
C THR A 140 -13.86 -9.38 17.27
N HIS A 141 -12.56 -9.45 17.07
CA HIS A 141 -11.52 -9.26 18.10
C HIS A 141 -10.44 -8.23 17.75
N LEU A 142 -10.66 -7.41 16.73
CA LEU A 142 -9.76 -6.31 16.40
C LEU A 142 -10.08 -5.09 17.27
N THR A 143 -9.35 -4.93 18.36
CA THR A 143 -9.23 -3.62 19.02
C THR A 143 -8.29 -2.77 18.17
N LEU A 144 -8.85 -2.00 17.24
CA LEU A 144 -8.11 -0.93 16.59
C LEU A 144 -7.74 0.13 17.63
N PRO A 145 -6.52 0.70 17.57
CA PRO A 145 -6.21 1.85 18.40
C PRO A 145 -7.20 2.96 18.04
N THR A 146 -8.07 3.28 18.96
CA THR A 146 -8.89 4.48 18.84
C THR A 146 -7.96 5.68 18.87
N LYS A 147 -7.99 6.48 17.81
CA LYS A 147 -7.42 7.82 17.87
C LYS A 147 -8.16 8.57 18.96
N ALA A 148 -7.46 8.81 20.03
CA ALA A 148 -7.92 9.76 21.04
C ALA A 148 -7.88 11.17 20.45
#